data_d838c5100dbca448c4dddd3331118b4f
#
_entry.id   d838c5100dbca448c4dddd3331118b4f
#
_cell.length_a   1.000
_cell.length_b   1.000
_cell.length_c   1.000
_cell.angle_alpha   90.00
_cell.angle_beta   90.00
_cell.angle_gamma   90.00
#
_symmetry.space_group_name_H-M   'P 1'
#
loop_
_entity.id
_entity.type
_entity.pdbx_description
1 polymer ?
#
loop_
_entity_poly.entity_id
_entity_poly.type
_entity_poly.pdbx_seq_one_letter_code
_entity_poly.pdbx_strand_id
1 'polypeptide(L)'
;MVDKKVVEQKLAELMDIVPETEGLIAADANGKVLVGQTITDMDHAKIAKACATIIRDSNNLGNDIGKGSLKTTTIELQKGFAVLVGSKDLLLIGLAGLDGKASLGLLKRNLISISNL
;
A
#
# COMPACT_ATOMS: atom_id res chain seq x y z
N MET A 1 -11.94 -14.04 -0.40
CA MET A 1 -12.84 -12.87 -0.27
C MET A 1 -12.28 -11.92 0.78
N VAL A 2 -12.23 -10.64 0.47
CA VAL A 2 -11.68 -9.63 1.39
C VAL A 2 -12.79 -9.13 2.32
N ASP A 3 -12.55 -9.18 3.63
CA ASP A 3 -13.47 -8.60 4.61
C ASP A 3 -13.06 -7.16 4.87
N LYS A 4 -13.85 -6.22 4.37
CA LYS A 4 -13.58 -4.79 4.47
C LYS A 4 -13.41 -4.31 5.90
N LYS A 5 -14.24 -4.81 6.83
CA LYS A 5 -14.17 -4.40 8.25
C LYS A 5 -12.88 -4.87 8.91
N VAL A 6 -12.44 -6.09 8.61
CA VAL A 6 -11.18 -6.62 9.13
C VAL A 6 -10.00 -5.80 8.61
N VAL A 7 -9.99 -5.50 7.31
CA VAL A 7 -8.94 -4.68 6.70
C VAL A 7 -8.93 -3.28 7.34
N GLU A 8 -10.08 -2.66 7.49
CA GLU A 8 -10.20 -1.34 8.12
C GLU A 8 -9.61 -1.32 9.52
N GLN A 9 -9.96 -2.33 10.34
CA GLN A 9 -9.45 -2.46 11.69
C GLN A 9 -7.93 -2.64 11.71
N LYS A 10 -7.41 -3.49 10.83
CA LYS A 10 -5.96 -3.73 10.76
C LYS A 10 -5.19 -2.50 10.31
N LEU A 11 -5.74 -1.73 9.37
CA LEU A 11 -5.12 -0.47 8.97
C LEU A 11 -5.13 0.55 10.10
N ALA A 12 -6.23 0.63 10.87
CA ALA A 12 -6.29 1.52 12.01
C ALA A 12 -5.24 1.16 13.07
N GLU A 13 -5.07 -0.14 13.34
CA GLU A 13 -4.03 -0.61 14.24
C GLU A 13 -2.63 -0.25 13.72
N LEU A 14 -2.41 -0.37 12.42
CA LEU A 14 -1.11 -0.07 11.81
C LEU A 14 -0.74 1.40 11.93
N MET A 15 -1.72 2.31 11.87
CA MET A 15 -1.46 3.74 12.10
C MET A 15 -0.85 3.98 13.48
N ASP A 16 -1.25 3.18 14.47
CA ASP A 16 -0.71 3.27 15.83
C ASP A 16 0.66 2.60 15.96
N ILE A 17 0.86 1.49 15.26
CA ILE A 17 2.13 0.73 15.30
C ILE A 17 3.26 1.53 14.68
N VAL A 18 2.97 2.26 13.58
CA VAL A 18 3.96 3.08 12.87
C VAL A 18 3.47 4.53 12.88
N PRO A 19 3.83 5.31 13.92
CA PRO A 19 3.31 6.68 14.09
C PRO A 19 3.68 7.63 12.95
N GLU A 20 4.76 7.35 12.21
CA GLU A 20 5.20 8.18 11.09
C GLU A 20 4.35 7.97 9.83
N THR A 21 3.40 7.03 9.87
CA THR A 21 2.50 6.77 8.75
C THR A 21 1.56 7.95 8.54
N GLU A 22 1.52 8.46 7.32
CA GLU A 22 0.65 9.59 6.94
C GLU A 22 -0.63 9.14 6.28
N GLY A 23 -0.67 7.91 5.80
CA GLY A 23 -1.86 7.38 5.18
C GLY A 23 -1.77 5.90 4.90
N LEU A 24 -2.92 5.23 4.92
CA LEU A 24 -3.06 3.83 4.57
C LEU A 24 -4.33 3.69 3.73
N ILE A 25 -4.20 3.04 2.58
CA ILE A 25 -5.31 2.85 1.65
C ILE A 25 -5.35 1.39 1.22
N ALA A 26 -6.54 0.81 1.23
CA ALA A 26 -6.79 -0.50 0.65
C ALA A 26 -7.71 -0.33 -0.55
N ALA A 27 -7.38 -0.98 -1.65
CA ALA A 27 -8.13 -0.91 -2.89
C ALA A 27 -8.17 -2.28 -3.57
N ASP A 28 -9.03 -2.43 -4.56
CA ASP A 28 -9.01 -3.63 -5.40
C ASP A 28 -7.94 -3.48 -6.50
N ALA A 29 -7.76 -4.51 -7.30
CA ALA A 29 -6.73 -4.53 -8.35
C ALA A 29 -6.91 -3.45 -9.42
N ASN A 30 -8.11 -2.90 -9.55
CA ASN A 30 -8.42 -1.84 -10.51
C ASN A 30 -8.25 -0.44 -9.91
N GLY A 31 -7.87 -0.35 -8.65
CA GLY A 31 -7.69 0.92 -7.97
C GLY A 31 -8.97 1.50 -7.40
N LYS A 32 -10.02 0.67 -7.21
CA LYS A 32 -11.22 1.10 -6.53
C LYS A 32 -11.01 1.03 -5.03
N VAL A 33 -11.14 2.17 -4.34
CA VAL A 33 -10.87 2.25 -2.90
C VAL A 33 -11.92 1.46 -2.12
N LEU A 34 -11.43 0.64 -1.17
CA LEU A 34 -12.25 -0.07 -0.20
C LEU A 34 -12.26 0.68 1.13
N VAL A 35 -11.08 1.07 1.59
CA VAL A 35 -10.88 1.79 2.85
C VAL A 35 -9.72 2.76 2.67
N GLY A 36 -9.81 3.95 3.24
CA GLY A 36 -8.70 4.89 3.23
C GLY A 36 -8.69 5.73 4.49
N GLN A 37 -7.48 5.93 5.05
CA GLN A 37 -7.25 6.78 6.22
C GLN A 37 -5.98 7.58 5.95
N THR A 38 -6.09 8.90 5.92
CA THR A 38 -4.94 9.78 5.77
C THR A 38 -5.02 10.89 6.81
N ILE A 39 -3.86 11.34 7.30
CA ILE A 39 -3.83 12.40 8.33
C ILE A 39 -4.13 13.78 7.75
N THR A 40 -4.01 13.93 6.43
CA THR A 40 -4.42 15.16 5.72
C THR A 40 -5.43 14.78 4.65
N ASP A 41 -6.11 15.77 4.11
CA ASP A 41 -7.09 15.56 3.05
C ASP A 41 -6.36 15.21 1.75
N MET A 42 -6.64 14.01 1.23
CA MET A 42 -6.05 13.49 -0.01
C MET A 42 -7.12 12.79 -0.82
N ASP A 43 -6.95 12.81 -2.14
CA ASP A 43 -7.85 12.08 -3.06
C ASP A 43 -7.45 10.61 -3.09
N HIS A 44 -8.08 9.80 -2.25
CA HIS A 44 -7.78 8.37 -2.12
C HIS A 44 -7.99 7.62 -3.45
N ALA A 45 -9.03 7.97 -4.19
CA ALA A 45 -9.33 7.31 -5.46
C ALA A 45 -8.23 7.55 -6.51
N LYS A 46 -7.73 8.78 -6.56
CA LYS A 46 -6.65 9.14 -7.48
C LYS A 46 -5.35 8.43 -7.11
N ILE A 47 -5.03 8.37 -5.81
CA ILE A 47 -3.85 7.67 -5.31
C ILE A 47 -3.94 6.18 -5.65
N ALA A 48 -5.09 5.56 -5.38
CA ALA A 48 -5.29 4.13 -5.62
C ALA A 48 -5.17 3.77 -7.10
N LYS A 49 -5.68 4.60 -7.99
CA LYS A 49 -5.57 4.37 -9.44
C LYS A 49 -4.12 4.45 -9.91
N ALA A 50 -3.37 5.44 -9.43
CA ALA A 50 -1.95 5.58 -9.77
C ALA A 50 -1.17 4.35 -9.29
N CYS A 51 -1.43 3.89 -8.08
CA CYS A 51 -0.76 2.72 -7.51
C CYS A 51 -1.13 1.43 -8.23
N ALA A 52 -2.39 1.27 -8.64
CA ALA A 52 -2.81 0.11 -9.42
C ALA A 52 -2.05 0.03 -10.74
N THR A 53 -1.82 1.16 -11.39
CA THR A 53 -1.03 1.24 -12.63
C THR A 53 0.42 0.83 -12.37
N ILE A 54 1.03 1.32 -11.28
CA ILE A 54 2.41 0.96 -10.92
C ILE A 54 2.54 -0.54 -10.70
N ILE A 55 1.58 -1.14 -9.99
CA ILE A 55 1.60 -2.59 -9.72
C ILE A 55 1.44 -3.38 -11.02
N ARG A 56 0.51 -2.97 -11.88
CA ARG A 56 0.30 -3.63 -13.17
C ARG A 56 1.57 -3.59 -14.03
N ASP A 57 2.18 -2.42 -14.14
CA ASP A 57 3.39 -2.26 -14.94
C ASP A 57 4.56 -3.03 -14.33
N SER A 58 4.64 -3.08 -13.01
CA SER A 58 5.66 -3.86 -12.31
C SER A 58 5.48 -5.37 -12.52
N ASN A 59 4.23 -5.84 -12.54
CA ASN A 59 3.93 -7.25 -12.87
C ASN A 59 4.37 -7.57 -14.29
N ASN A 60 4.11 -6.66 -15.24
CA ASN A 60 4.54 -6.83 -16.63
C ASN A 60 6.07 -6.90 -16.71
N LEU A 61 6.77 -6.02 -16.00
CA LEU A 61 8.22 -6.06 -15.92
C LEU A 61 8.71 -7.41 -15.37
N GLY A 62 8.11 -7.85 -14.27
CA GLY A 62 8.49 -9.12 -13.65
C GLY A 62 8.33 -10.30 -14.58
N ASN A 63 7.25 -10.34 -15.35
CA ASN A 63 7.02 -11.38 -16.35
C ASN A 63 8.02 -11.27 -17.51
N ASP A 64 8.31 -10.06 -17.97
CA ASP A 64 9.22 -9.82 -19.10
C ASP A 64 10.65 -10.28 -18.78
N ILE A 65 11.07 -10.16 -17.55
CA ILE A 65 12.43 -10.57 -17.13
C ILE A 65 12.47 -11.97 -16.48
N GLY A 66 11.33 -12.67 -16.49
CA GLY A 66 11.27 -14.04 -15.96
C GLY A 66 11.34 -14.13 -14.43
N LYS A 67 10.95 -13.08 -13.72
CA LYS A 67 11.02 -13.01 -12.25
C LYS A 67 9.66 -13.10 -11.56
N GLY A 68 8.58 -13.17 -12.32
CA GLY A 68 7.24 -13.30 -11.77
C GLY A 68 6.59 -12.00 -11.38
N SER A 69 5.51 -12.11 -10.63
CA SER A 69 4.69 -10.95 -10.23
C SER A 69 5.35 -10.12 -9.14
N LEU A 70 4.94 -8.87 -9.04
CA LEU A 70 5.39 -7.96 -7.99
C LEU A 70 4.97 -8.47 -6.61
N LYS A 71 5.88 -8.45 -5.65
CA LYS A 71 5.54 -8.66 -4.24
C LYS A 71 5.33 -7.33 -3.53
N THR A 72 6.33 -6.47 -3.56
CA THR A 72 6.28 -5.17 -2.90
C THR A 72 7.08 -4.17 -3.72
N THR A 73 6.74 -2.89 -3.57
CA THR A 73 7.58 -1.81 -4.06
C THR A 73 7.59 -0.66 -3.06
N THR A 74 8.74 -0.06 -2.89
CA THR A 74 8.90 1.15 -2.08
C THR A 74 9.36 2.26 -3.01
N ILE A 75 8.59 3.36 -3.03
CA ILE A 75 8.88 4.50 -3.88
C ILE A 75 9.41 5.61 -3.00
N GLU A 76 10.64 6.01 -3.25
CA GLU A 76 11.24 7.14 -2.55
C GLU A 76 10.94 8.41 -3.34
N LEU A 77 10.28 9.35 -2.67
CA LEU A 77 9.94 10.65 -3.25
C LEU A 77 10.72 11.73 -2.51
N GLN A 78 10.74 12.93 -3.05
CA GLN A 78 11.51 14.03 -2.45
C GLN A 78 11.11 14.31 -1.00
N LYS A 79 9.84 14.14 -0.65
CA LYS A 79 9.31 14.50 0.68
C LYS A 79 8.72 13.32 1.42
N GLY A 80 8.96 12.10 0.99
CA GLY A 80 8.42 10.94 1.68
C GLY A 80 8.48 9.68 0.86
N PHE A 81 7.70 8.68 1.29
CA PHE A 81 7.74 7.34 0.74
C PHE A 81 6.34 6.79 0.51
N ALA A 82 6.20 5.94 -0.50
CA ALA A 82 5.01 5.14 -0.70
C ALA A 82 5.43 3.67 -0.73
N VAL A 83 4.77 2.83 0.06
CA VAL A 83 4.98 1.39 0.10
C VAL A 83 3.75 0.72 -0.47
N LEU A 84 3.92 -0.07 -1.52
CA LEU A 84 2.83 -0.76 -2.20
C LEU A 84 2.98 -2.26 -2.03
N VAL A 85 1.90 -2.91 -1.64
CA VAL A 85 1.84 -4.38 -1.53
C VAL A 85 0.63 -4.83 -2.32
N GLY A 86 0.86 -5.67 -3.33
CA GLY A 86 -0.20 -6.22 -4.14
C GLY A 86 -0.42 -7.69 -3.86
N SER A 87 -1.67 -8.09 -3.74
CA SER A 87 -2.07 -9.48 -3.75
C SER A 87 -3.12 -9.66 -4.85
N LYS A 88 -3.65 -10.88 -4.99
CA LYS A 88 -4.58 -11.18 -6.06
C LYS A 88 -5.81 -10.25 -6.06
N ASP A 89 -6.37 -10.01 -4.87
CA ASP A 89 -7.63 -9.27 -4.74
C ASP A 89 -7.49 -7.93 -4.02
N LEU A 90 -6.30 -7.61 -3.54
CA LEU A 90 -6.11 -6.47 -2.63
C LEU A 90 -4.82 -5.73 -2.94
N LEU A 91 -4.95 -4.43 -3.08
CA LEU A 91 -3.82 -3.50 -3.18
C LEU A 91 -3.76 -2.70 -1.89
N LEU A 92 -2.61 -2.74 -1.22
CA LEU A 92 -2.39 -1.98 0.00
C LEU A 92 -1.32 -0.91 -0.23
N ILE A 93 -1.60 0.29 0.26
CA ILE A 93 -0.74 1.47 0.07
C ILE A 93 -0.46 2.06 1.43
N GLY A 94 0.83 2.22 1.75
CA GLY A 94 1.27 2.94 2.94
C GLY A 94 2.03 4.19 2.52
N LEU A 95 1.67 5.33 3.11
CA LEU A 95 2.33 6.62 2.84
C LEU A 95 3.03 7.09 4.10
N ALA A 96 4.26 7.54 3.96
CA ALA A 96 5.07 8.03 5.08
C ALA A 96 5.88 9.25 4.67
N GLY A 97 6.15 10.13 5.63
CA GLY A 97 7.04 11.27 5.42
C GLY A 97 8.50 10.86 5.50
N LEU A 98 9.41 11.81 5.38
CA LEU A 98 10.84 11.56 5.45
C LEU A 98 11.26 11.00 6.81
N ASP A 99 10.57 11.39 7.88
CA ASP A 99 10.80 10.88 9.23
C ASP A 99 10.47 9.39 9.37
N GLY A 100 9.70 8.82 8.43
CA GLY A 100 9.32 7.41 8.44
C GLY A 100 10.32 6.45 7.81
N LYS A 101 11.47 6.94 7.33
CA LYS A 101 12.43 6.11 6.59
C LYS A 101 12.85 4.87 7.40
N ALA A 102 13.14 5.03 8.68
CA ALA A 102 13.59 3.92 9.53
C ALA A 102 12.46 2.90 9.80
N SER A 103 11.21 3.28 9.59
CA SER A 103 10.04 2.44 9.85
C SER A 103 9.49 1.75 8.60
N LEU A 104 10.09 1.96 7.42
CA LEU A 104 9.58 1.41 6.16
C LEU A 104 9.52 -0.12 6.17
N GLY A 105 10.52 -0.78 6.76
CA GLY A 105 10.54 -2.24 6.88
C GLY A 105 9.38 -2.77 7.73
N LEU A 106 9.10 -2.09 8.84
CA LEU A 106 7.98 -2.46 9.71
C LEU A 106 6.64 -2.22 9.02
N LEU A 107 6.50 -1.08 8.34
CA LEU A 107 5.31 -0.75 7.58
C LEU A 107 5.05 -1.80 6.49
N LYS A 108 6.06 -2.11 5.70
CA LYS A 108 5.97 -3.12 4.64
C LYS A 108 5.55 -4.48 5.19
N ARG A 109 6.18 -4.92 6.27
CA ARG A 109 5.91 -6.23 6.88
C ARG A 109 4.45 -6.33 7.34
N ASN A 110 3.94 -5.27 7.97
CA ASN A 110 2.56 -5.25 8.43
C ASN A 110 1.56 -5.22 7.25
N LEU A 111 1.89 -4.50 6.18
CA LEU A 111 1.05 -4.49 4.97
C LEU A 111 1.00 -5.88 4.32
N ILE A 112 2.13 -6.58 4.28
CA ILE A 112 2.16 -7.95 3.75
C ILE A 112 1.26 -8.87 4.58
N SER A 113 1.32 -8.76 5.92
CA SER A 113 0.45 -9.55 6.80
C SER A 113 -1.02 -9.28 6.52
N ILE A 114 -1.40 -8.02 6.33
CA ILE A 114 -2.78 -7.66 6.01
C ILE A 114 -3.19 -8.22 4.65
N SER A 115 -2.29 -8.21 3.67
CA SER A 115 -2.60 -8.72 2.33
C SER A 115 -2.86 -10.23 2.31
N ASN A 116 -2.41 -10.95 3.33
CA ASN A 116 -2.56 -12.40 3.45
C ASN A 116 -3.76 -12.83 4.29
N LEU A 117 -4.57 -11.88 4.72
CA LEU A 117 -5.77 -12.19 5.51
C LEU A 117 -6.87 -12.90 4.70
#